data_eef36ceb4a8e9231111dae8e21c04a67
#
_entry.id   eef36ceb4a8e9231111dae8e21c04a67
#
_cell.length_a   1.000
_cell.length_b   1.000
_cell.length_c   1.000
_cell.angle_alpha   90.00
_cell.angle_beta   90.00
_cell.angle_gamma   90.00
#
_symmetry.space_group_name_H-M   'P 1'
#
loop_
_entity.id
_entity.type
_entity.pdbx_description
1 polymer ?
#
loop_
_entity_poly.entity_id
_entity_poly.type
_entity_poly.pdbx_seq_one_letter_code
_entity_poly.pdbx_strand_id
1 'polypeptide(L)'
;MIDRKKFDKLVKEYQNYFTNHKGENGESYWEEEEFKWRGIKTFQDNWDIEAQDLSDMIKRSLSGVSHMMVSQARFPEGMIEDFAEREPDTVRVMFKDLFDESKDIIERFPSFKQKSADLLERVGNGAKNHFQDERTIALYLWLAYPEKYYVYQYTQARNLSIALGSDHRIIKGRLDSNIREWLALYNEVTELMKQKPEVRSWETQGMTAEHYSDPEYRMLATDLAYCYTERILKEQKAEQEWEPKDYNPGITVANWVSLLADKEVYHESAKTVIERLVDYGGQATCTQLAQK
;
A
#
# COMPACT_ATOMS: atom_id res chain seq x y z
N MET A 1 8.51 -21.47 -3.42
CA MET A 1 9.73 -21.21 -2.61
C MET A 1 10.37 -19.89 -3.03
N ILE A 2 10.89 -19.15 -2.07
CA ILE A 2 11.58 -17.87 -2.25
C ILE A 2 13.09 -18.13 -2.47
N ASP A 3 13.71 -17.36 -3.39
CA ASP A 3 15.16 -17.33 -3.56
C ASP A 3 15.81 -16.65 -2.34
N ARG A 4 16.55 -17.42 -1.56
CA ARG A 4 17.21 -16.97 -0.32
C ARG A 4 18.18 -15.80 -0.54
N LYS A 5 18.93 -15.77 -1.65
CA LYS A 5 19.87 -14.67 -1.93
C LYS A 5 19.15 -13.38 -2.24
N LYS A 6 18.04 -13.47 -2.99
CA LYS A 6 17.19 -12.31 -3.27
C LYS A 6 16.50 -11.80 -2.01
N PHE A 7 16.04 -12.71 -1.15
CA PHE A 7 15.47 -12.34 0.15
C PHE A 7 16.49 -11.60 1.02
N ASP A 8 17.71 -12.14 1.17
CA ASP A 8 18.77 -11.51 1.97
C ASP A 8 19.14 -10.12 1.44
N LYS A 9 19.20 -9.98 0.11
CA LYS A 9 19.42 -8.67 -0.52
C LYS A 9 18.29 -7.69 -0.19
N LEU A 10 17.04 -8.12 -0.37
CA LEU A 10 15.87 -7.26 -0.14
C LEU A 10 15.74 -6.83 1.32
N VAL A 11 15.97 -7.74 2.28
CA VAL A 11 15.98 -7.40 3.71
C VAL A 11 17.09 -6.40 4.04
N LYS A 12 18.26 -6.51 3.41
CA LYS A 12 19.34 -5.54 3.60
C LYS A 12 19.00 -4.16 3.02
N GLU A 13 18.34 -4.10 1.87
CA GLU A 13 17.82 -2.84 1.29
C GLU A 13 16.76 -2.21 2.19
N TYR A 14 15.83 -3.01 2.70
CA TYR A 14 14.81 -2.59 3.66
C TYR A 14 15.44 -2.06 4.95
N GLN A 15 16.43 -2.77 5.52
CA GLN A 15 17.18 -2.31 6.69
C GLN A 15 17.82 -0.96 6.45
N ASN A 16 18.51 -0.82 5.33
CA ASN A 16 19.16 0.44 4.97
C ASN A 16 18.14 1.58 4.87
N TYR A 17 16.99 1.31 4.26
CA TYR A 17 15.91 2.29 4.16
C TYR A 17 15.36 2.65 5.55
N PHE A 18 15.01 1.65 6.35
CA PHE A 18 14.49 1.82 7.70
C PHE A 18 15.42 2.64 8.61
N THR A 19 16.74 2.44 8.46
CA THR A 19 17.75 3.07 9.33
C THR A 19 18.13 4.49 8.86
N ASN A 20 18.19 4.71 7.54
CA ASN A 20 18.83 5.90 6.97
C ASN A 20 17.86 6.86 6.29
N HIS A 21 16.62 6.43 6.01
CA HIS A 21 15.64 7.30 5.36
C HIS A 21 15.35 8.54 6.20
N LYS A 22 15.26 9.67 5.51
CA LYS A 22 14.78 10.94 6.04
C LYS A 22 13.73 11.52 5.10
N GLY A 23 12.54 11.74 5.63
CA GLY A 23 11.46 12.43 4.95
C GLY A 23 11.78 13.88 4.65
N GLU A 24 10.87 14.58 4.00
CA GLU A 24 11.05 15.98 3.57
C GLU A 24 11.31 16.93 4.75
N ASN A 25 10.74 16.65 5.93
CA ASN A 25 10.95 17.44 7.14
C ASN A 25 11.95 16.79 8.12
N GLY A 26 12.63 15.72 7.69
CA GLY A 26 13.64 15.02 8.46
C GLY A 26 13.14 13.84 9.28
N GLU A 27 11.87 13.46 9.17
CA GLU A 27 11.30 12.30 9.83
C GLU A 27 12.03 11.03 9.41
N SER A 28 12.22 10.10 10.36
CA SER A 28 12.69 8.76 10.07
C SER A 28 11.58 7.92 9.42
N TYR A 29 11.95 6.84 8.74
CA TYR A 29 10.97 5.90 8.18
C TYR A 29 10.00 5.37 9.26
N TRP A 30 10.49 5.10 10.47
CA TRP A 30 9.63 4.70 11.59
C TRP A 30 8.57 5.77 11.90
N GLU A 31 8.96 7.02 12.03
CA GLU A 31 8.02 8.12 12.33
C GLU A 31 6.96 8.31 11.23
N GLU A 32 7.30 8.01 9.97
CA GLU A 32 6.34 8.05 8.87
C GLU A 32 5.37 6.86 8.87
N GLU A 33 5.78 5.68 9.36
CA GLU A 33 5.05 4.43 9.13
C GLU A 33 4.55 3.74 10.42
N GLU A 34 4.95 4.21 11.64
CA GLU A 34 4.60 3.61 12.93
C GLU A 34 3.08 3.56 13.19
N PHE A 35 2.33 4.46 12.52
CA PHE A 35 0.88 4.48 12.58
C PHE A 35 0.23 3.12 12.25
N LYS A 36 0.90 2.27 11.49
CA LYS A 36 0.42 0.92 11.15
C LYS A 36 0.34 0.04 12.39
N TRP A 37 1.38 0.06 13.23
CA TRP A 37 1.41 -0.67 14.51
C TRP A 37 0.44 -0.08 15.52
N ARG A 38 0.36 1.24 15.59
CA ARG A 38 -0.61 1.95 16.42
C ARG A 38 -2.04 1.72 15.96
N GLY A 39 -2.28 1.67 14.66
CA GLY A 39 -3.59 1.40 14.07
C GLY A 39 -4.15 0.03 14.45
N ILE A 40 -3.31 -1.02 14.47
CA ILE A 40 -3.70 -2.34 14.97
C ILE A 40 -4.12 -2.25 16.44
N LYS A 41 -3.29 -1.62 17.27
CA LYS A 41 -3.57 -1.45 18.71
C LYS A 41 -4.86 -0.66 18.93
N THR A 42 -5.05 0.45 18.19
CA THR A 42 -6.28 1.24 18.22
C THR A 42 -7.51 0.41 17.87
N PHE A 43 -7.41 -0.43 16.82
CA PHE A 43 -8.50 -1.32 16.45
C PHE A 43 -8.82 -2.31 17.56
N GLN A 44 -7.83 -3.02 18.05
CA GLN A 44 -8.01 -4.04 19.09
C GLN A 44 -8.56 -3.47 20.41
N ASP A 45 -8.16 -2.26 20.77
CA ASP A 45 -8.61 -1.59 21.99
C ASP A 45 -10.06 -1.06 21.90
N ASN A 46 -10.57 -0.80 20.69
CA ASN A 46 -11.89 -0.21 20.47
C ASN A 46 -12.92 -1.20 19.89
N TRP A 47 -12.47 -2.31 19.29
CA TRP A 47 -13.39 -3.22 18.61
C TRP A 47 -14.24 -4.02 19.59
N ASP A 48 -15.53 -3.75 19.56
CA ASP A 48 -16.56 -4.50 20.28
C ASP A 48 -17.77 -4.73 19.38
N ILE A 49 -17.89 -5.93 18.81
CA ILE A 49 -18.96 -6.27 17.86
C ILE A 49 -20.36 -6.21 18.52
N GLU A 50 -20.44 -6.26 19.85
CA GLU A 50 -21.69 -6.16 20.62
C GLU A 50 -22.01 -4.73 21.06
N ALA A 51 -21.20 -3.73 20.69
CA ALA A 51 -21.43 -2.33 21.03
C ALA A 51 -22.84 -1.87 20.61
N GLN A 52 -23.49 -1.07 21.46
CA GLN A 52 -24.83 -0.55 21.22
C GLN A 52 -24.83 0.39 19.97
N ASP A 53 -23.86 1.29 19.91
CA ASP A 53 -23.60 2.13 18.73
C ASP A 53 -22.49 1.50 17.90
N LEU A 54 -22.89 0.69 16.91
CA LEU A 54 -21.98 -0.03 16.06
C LEU A 54 -21.21 0.91 15.11
N SER A 55 -21.86 1.96 14.63
CA SER A 55 -21.24 2.95 13.71
C SER A 55 -20.12 3.71 14.41
N ASP A 56 -20.37 4.25 15.60
CA ASP A 56 -19.34 4.93 16.41
C ASP A 56 -18.20 3.99 16.80
N MET A 57 -18.51 2.75 17.17
CA MET A 57 -17.51 1.74 17.48
C MET A 57 -16.58 1.48 16.26
N ILE A 58 -17.14 1.27 15.06
CA ILE A 58 -16.38 1.06 13.84
C ILE A 58 -15.50 2.28 13.55
N LYS A 59 -16.05 3.48 13.61
CA LYS A 59 -15.33 4.73 13.41
C LYS A 59 -14.13 4.87 14.35
N ARG A 60 -14.31 4.63 15.62
CA ARG A 60 -13.21 4.68 16.61
C ARG A 60 -12.16 3.60 16.32
N SER A 61 -12.59 2.39 16.00
CA SER A 61 -11.69 1.27 15.72
C SER A 61 -10.83 1.50 14.46
N LEU A 62 -11.38 2.15 13.42
CA LEU A 62 -10.67 2.40 12.17
C LEU A 62 -9.86 3.71 12.15
N SER A 63 -10.03 4.59 13.15
CA SER A 63 -9.44 5.93 13.18
C SER A 63 -7.92 5.93 13.01
N GLY A 64 -7.21 4.92 13.51
CA GLY A 64 -5.76 4.80 13.39
C GLY A 64 -5.26 4.43 11.99
N VAL A 65 -6.14 3.97 11.10
CA VAL A 65 -5.79 3.50 9.74
C VAL A 65 -6.60 4.15 8.62
N SER A 66 -7.36 5.19 8.91
CA SER A 66 -8.23 5.88 7.93
C SER A 66 -7.50 6.24 6.64
N HIS A 67 -6.26 6.72 6.71
CA HIS A 67 -5.47 7.08 5.53
C HIS A 67 -5.00 5.89 4.68
N MET A 68 -5.00 4.66 5.21
CA MET A 68 -4.81 3.44 4.41
C MET A 68 -6.07 3.08 3.61
N MET A 69 -7.23 3.51 4.06
CA MET A 69 -8.54 3.18 3.50
C MET A 69 -9.02 4.24 2.52
N VAL A 70 -8.86 5.51 2.84
CA VAL A 70 -9.47 6.64 2.14
C VAL A 70 -8.52 7.22 1.09
N SER A 71 -9.07 7.55 -0.08
CA SER A 71 -8.42 8.34 -1.13
C SER A 71 -9.46 9.19 -1.84
N GLN A 72 -9.05 10.07 -2.76
CA GLN A 72 -9.99 10.91 -3.54
C GLN A 72 -11.12 10.14 -4.23
N ALA A 73 -10.86 8.87 -4.59
CA ALA A 73 -11.81 8.03 -5.32
C ALA A 73 -12.37 6.84 -4.50
N ARG A 74 -11.97 6.68 -3.24
CA ARG A 74 -12.35 5.56 -2.39
C ARG A 74 -12.67 6.02 -0.98
N PHE A 75 -13.81 5.56 -0.44
CA PHE A 75 -14.25 5.89 0.91
C PHE A 75 -14.89 4.67 1.61
N PRO A 76 -14.16 3.55 1.77
CA PRO A 76 -14.71 2.33 2.36
C PRO A 76 -15.07 2.49 3.84
N GLU A 77 -14.32 3.28 4.61
CA GLU A 77 -14.58 3.58 6.02
C GLU A 77 -15.96 4.21 6.19
N GLY A 78 -16.22 5.35 5.55
CA GLY A 78 -17.50 6.02 5.66
C GLY A 78 -18.68 5.19 5.13
N MET A 79 -18.46 4.33 4.13
CA MET A 79 -19.52 3.43 3.66
C MET A 79 -19.89 2.36 4.68
N ILE A 80 -18.92 1.76 5.37
CA ILE A 80 -19.22 0.76 6.40
C ILE A 80 -19.82 1.40 7.65
N GLU A 81 -19.42 2.63 7.98
CA GLU A 81 -20.04 3.43 9.06
C GLU A 81 -21.51 3.73 8.72
N ASP A 82 -21.81 4.22 7.52
CA ASP A 82 -23.18 4.52 7.06
C ASP A 82 -24.05 3.25 7.04
N PHE A 83 -23.50 2.11 6.61
CA PHE A 83 -24.20 0.84 6.68
C PHE A 83 -24.48 0.41 8.14
N ALA A 84 -23.53 0.61 9.04
CA ALA A 84 -23.67 0.26 10.46
C ALA A 84 -24.70 1.17 11.17
N GLU A 85 -24.79 2.43 10.78
CA GLU A 85 -25.83 3.36 11.27
C GLU A 85 -27.23 2.93 10.85
N ARG A 86 -27.40 2.49 9.59
CA ARG A 86 -28.71 2.17 9.01
C ARG A 86 -29.17 0.74 9.28
N GLU A 87 -28.27 -0.21 9.19
CA GLU A 87 -28.54 -1.64 9.38
C GLU A 87 -27.50 -2.31 10.29
N PRO A 88 -27.42 -1.92 11.57
CA PRO A 88 -26.38 -2.40 12.46
C PRO A 88 -26.36 -3.93 12.63
N ASP A 89 -27.52 -4.57 12.68
CA ASP A 89 -27.59 -6.03 12.84
C ASP A 89 -27.06 -6.77 11.63
N THR A 90 -27.30 -6.25 10.42
CA THR A 90 -26.75 -6.83 9.19
C THR A 90 -25.22 -6.71 9.17
N VAL A 91 -24.70 -5.52 9.49
CA VAL A 91 -23.24 -5.28 9.54
C VAL A 91 -22.58 -6.13 10.63
N ARG A 92 -23.23 -6.28 11.78
CA ARG A 92 -22.79 -7.16 12.86
C ARG A 92 -22.62 -8.60 12.41
N VAL A 93 -23.61 -9.14 11.70
CA VAL A 93 -23.55 -10.50 11.13
C VAL A 93 -22.44 -10.57 10.06
N MET A 94 -22.26 -9.54 9.25
CA MET A 94 -21.19 -9.50 8.22
C MET A 94 -19.80 -9.63 8.86
N PHE A 95 -19.51 -8.88 9.92
CA PHE A 95 -18.20 -8.96 10.59
C PHE A 95 -18.05 -10.25 11.38
N LYS A 96 -19.11 -10.76 12.06
CA LYS A 96 -19.06 -12.08 12.70
C LYS A 96 -18.73 -13.19 11.69
N ASP A 97 -19.32 -13.15 10.49
CA ASP A 97 -19.02 -14.11 9.44
C ASP A 97 -17.59 -13.94 8.87
N LEU A 98 -17.12 -12.69 8.71
CA LEU A 98 -15.77 -12.40 8.22
C LEU A 98 -14.71 -12.90 9.21
N PHE A 99 -14.95 -12.74 10.49
CA PHE A 99 -14.03 -13.10 11.56
C PHE A 99 -14.21 -14.54 12.07
N ASP A 100 -15.13 -15.31 11.49
CA ASP A 100 -15.31 -16.72 11.79
C ASP A 100 -14.20 -17.57 11.16
N GLU A 101 -13.18 -17.86 11.95
CA GLU A 101 -12.00 -18.63 11.55
C GLU A 101 -12.30 -20.11 11.26
N SER A 102 -13.52 -20.61 11.52
CA SER A 102 -13.95 -21.95 11.12
C SER A 102 -14.29 -22.06 9.63
N LYS A 103 -14.50 -20.91 8.96
CA LYS A 103 -14.82 -20.82 7.52
C LYS A 103 -13.57 -20.60 6.68
N ASP A 104 -13.55 -21.16 5.46
CA ASP A 104 -12.46 -20.91 4.51
C ASP A 104 -12.42 -19.41 4.13
N ILE A 105 -11.23 -18.83 4.17
CA ILE A 105 -11.01 -17.43 3.79
C ILE A 105 -11.52 -17.12 2.37
N ILE A 106 -11.45 -18.09 1.45
CA ILE A 106 -11.93 -17.94 0.07
C ILE A 106 -13.45 -17.75 0.02
N GLU A 107 -14.18 -18.23 1.00
CA GLU A 107 -15.63 -18.05 1.10
C GLU A 107 -15.97 -16.73 1.81
N ARG A 108 -15.18 -16.34 2.80
CA ARG A 108 -15.41 -15.14 3.60
C ARG A 108 -15.31 -13.84 2.81
N PHE A 109 -14.32 -13.71 1.91
CA PHE A 109 -14.15 -12.52 1.08
C PHE A 109 -15.35 -12.25 0.17
N PRO A 110 -15.77 -13.17 -0.73
CA PRO A 110 -16.91 -12.93 -1.59
C PRO A 110 -18.21 -12.80 -0.81
N SER A 111 -18.38 -13.51 0.33
CA SER A 111 -19.56 -13.36 1.19
C SER A 111 -19.69 -11.94 1.75
N PHE A 112 -18.61 -11.37 2.30
CA PHE A 112 -18.61 -10.00 2.82
C PHE A 112 -18.89 -8.97 1.71
N LYS A 113 -18.25 -9.16 0.56
CA LYS A 113 -18.42 -8.29 -0.62
C LYS A 113 -19.86 -8.31 -1.14
N GLN A 114 -20.47 -9.51 -1.24
CA GLN A 114 -21.85 -9.64 -1.67
C GLN A 114 -22.81 -8.96 -0.69
N LYS A 115 -22.70 -9.22 0.60
CA LYS A 115 -23.52 -8.56 1.61
C LYS A 115 -23.37 -7.03 1.60
N SER A 116 -22.17 -6.53 1.29
CA SER A 116 -21.95 -5.08 1.12
C SER A 116 -22.65 -4.53 -0.12
N ALA A 117 -22.71 -5.30 -1.21
CA ALA A 117 -23.45 -4.94 -2.41
C ALA A 117 -24.98 -4.92 -2.14
N ASP A 118 -25.48 -5.90 -1.41
CA ASP A 118 -26.89 -5.99 -1.01
C ASP A 118 -27.28 -4.81 -0.09
N LEU A 119 -26.39 -4.40 0.83
CA LEU A 119 -26.57 -3.22 1.65
C LEU A 119 -26.60 -1.93 0.81
N LEU A 120 -25.65 -1.81 -0.13
CA LEU A 120 -25.61 -0.65 -1.02
C LEU A 120 -26.92 -0.49 -1.80
N GLU A 121 -27.48 -1.59 -2.30
CA GLU A 121 -28.77 -1.57 -3.02
C GLU A 121 -29.94 -1.14 -2.11
N ARG A 122 -29.97 -1.65 -0.86
CA ARG A 122 -31.08 -1.37 0.07
C ARG A 122 -31.01 0.01 0.72
N VAL A 123 -29.81 0.38 1.18
CA VAL A 123 -29.65 1.56 2.06
C VAL A 123 -28.55 2.54 1.60
N GLY A 124 -27.93 2.31 0.44
CA GLY A 124 -26.80 3.10 -0.05
C GLY A 124 -27.09 4.55 -0.45
N ASN A 125 -28.34 5.01 -0.33
CA ASN A 125 -28.75 6.39 -0.52
C ASN A 125 -28.19 7.07 -1.78
N GLY A 126 -28.14 6.32 -2.91
CA GLY A 126 -27.63 6.80 -4.20
C GLY A 126 -26.12 6.70 -4.37
N ALA A 127 -25.38 6.18 -3.39
CA ALA A 127 -23.97 5.83 -3.57
C ALA A 127 -23.81 4.77 -4.67
N LYS A 128 -22.76 4.90 -5.49
CA LYS A 128 -22.52 4.01 -6.65
C LYS A 128 -21.60 2.83 -6.32
N ASN A 129 -20.92 2.87 -5.19
CA ASN A 129 -19.94 1.87 -4.80
C ASN A 129 -19.86 1.77 -3.27
N HIS A 130 -19.78 0.54 -2.76
CA HIS A 130 -19.61 0.28 -1.33
C HIS A 130 -18.13 0.28 -0.91
N PHE A 131 -17.17 0.22 -1.84
CA PHE A 131 -15.72 0.19 -1.63
C PHE A 131 -15.19 -0.94 -0.72
N GLN A 132 -16.02 -1.92 -0.36
CA GLN A 132 -15.63 -3.10 0.40
C GLN A 132 -15.03 -4.13 -0.57
N ASP A 133 -13.88 -3.82 -1.10
CA ASP A 133 -13.09 -4.69 -1.99
C ASP A 133 -12.11 -5.57 -1.18
N GLU A 134 -11.32 -6.35 -1.89
CA GLU A 134 -10.37 -7.30 -1.32
C GLU A 134 -9.32 -6.61 -0.42
N ARG A 135 -8.93 -5.37 -0.75
CA ARG A 135 -7.99 -4.59 0.06
C ARG A 135 -8.59 -4.23 1.41
N THR A 136 -9.84 -3.75 1.38
CA THR A 136 -10.57 -3.35 2.58
C THR A 136 -10.86 -4.55 3.47
N ILE A 137 -11.31 -5.65 2.89
CA ILE A 137 -11.62 -6.89 3.63
C ILE A 137 -10.36 -7.48 4.27
N ALA A 138 -9.24 -7.52 3.52
CA ALA A 138 -7.97 -7.97 4.07
C ALA A 138 -7.46 -7.05 5.20
N LEU A 139 -7.72 -5.75 5.10
CA LEU A 139 -7.36 -4.80 6.16
C LEU A 139 -8.13 -5.08 7.45
N TYR A 140 -9.44 -5.35 7.38
CA TYR A 140 -10.21 -5.76 8.57
C TYR A 140 -9.67 -7.02 9.21
N LEU A 141 -9.34 -8.03 8.42
CA LEU A 141 -8.76 -9.28 8.93
C LEU A 141 -7.39 -9.04 9.56
N TRP A 142 -6.55 -8.23 8.94
CA TRP A 142 -5.24 -7.88 9.49
C TRP A 142 -5.34 -7.09 10.80
N LEU A 143 -6.29 -6.16 10.92
CA LEU A 143 -6.52 -5.41 12.16
C LEU A 143 -7.02 -6.31 13.31
N ALA A 144 -7.94 -7.24 12.99
CA ALA A 144 -8.52 -8.15 13.99
C ALA A 144 -7.56 -9.27 14.41
N TYR A 145 -6.80 -9.82 13.46
CA TYR A 145 -5.89 -10.97 13.64
C TYR A 145 -4.52 -10.72 12.99
N PRO A 146 -3.76 -9.73 13.47
CA PRO A 146 -2.46 -9.37 12.89
C PRO A 146 -1.42 -10.49 13.02
N GLU A 147 -1.62 -11.42 13.97
CA GLU A 147 -0.81 -12.64 14.11
C GLU A 147 -1.11 -13.70 13.04
N LYS A 148 -2.09 -13.47 12.16
CA LYS A 148 -2.58 -14.44 11.18
C LYS A 148 -2.64 -13.92 9.77
N TYR A 149 -3.03 -12.66 9.60
CA TYR A 149 -3.24 -12.02 8.31
C TYR A 149 -2.27 -10.88 8.02
N TYR A 150 -2.32 -10.39 6.80
CA TYR A 150 -1.47 -9.33 6.25
C TYR A 150 -2.32 -8.31 5.51
N VAL A 151 -1.81 -7.11 5.25
CA VAL A 151 -2.46 -6.20 4.33
C VAL A 151 -2.32 -6.74 2.90
N TYR A 152 -3.44 -6.80 2.18
CA TYR A 152 -3.44 -7.21 0.79
C TYR A 152 -3.47 -5.99 -0.14
N GLN A 153 -2.45 -5.88 -0.97
CA GLN A 153 -2.48 -5.04 -2.16
C GLN A 153 -1.87 -5.82 -3.33
N TYR A 154 -2.63 -5.94 -4.42
CA TYR A 154 -2.20 -6.70 -5.60
C TYR A 154 -0.80 -6.32 -6.09
N THR A 155 -0.54 -5.00 -6.23
CA THR A 155 0.75 -4.51 -6.73
C THR A 155 1.90 -4.84 -5.78
N GLN A 156 1.70 -4.69 -4.48
CA GLN A 156 2.72 -4.99 -3.47
C GLN A 156 3.02 -6.50 -3.43
N ALA A 157 1.99 -7.33 -3.36
CA ALA A 157 2.16 -8.78 -3.35
C ALA A 157 2.85 -9.29 -4.62
N ARG A 158 2.46 -8.75 -5.80
CA ARG A 158 3.08 -9.09 -7.08
C ARG A 158 4.54 -8.66 -7.16
N ASN A 159 4.84 -7.43 -6.79
CA ASN A 159 6.20 -6.91 -6.82
C ASN A 159 7.12 -7.66 -5.85
N LEU A 160 6.63 -7.95 -4.64
CA LEU A 160 7.36 -8.77 -3.67
C LEU A 160 7.66 -10.15 -4.22
N SER A 161 6.66 -10.84 -4.80
CA SER A 161 6.84 -12.16 -5.42
C SER A 161 7.94 -12.15 -6.50
N ILE A 162 7.92 -11.14 -7.38
CA ILE A 162 8.91 -10.98 -8.45
C ILE A 162 10.30 -10.70 -7.87
N ALA A 163 10.40 -9.76 -6.93
CA ALA A 163 11.67 -9.38 -6.30
C ALA A 163 12.35 -10.57 -5.61
N LEU A 164 11.55 -11.40 -4.96
CA LEU A 164 12.01 -12.59 -4.26
C LEU A 164 12.26 -13.81 -5.18
N GLY A 165 11.94 -13.69 -6.49
CA GLY A 165 11.99 -14.81 -7.43
C GLY A 165 11.15 -16.00 -6.97
N SER A 166 10.00 -15.70 -6.36
CA SER A 166 9.11 -16.67 -5.76
C SER A 166 8.30 -17.44 -6.79
N ASP A 167 7.95 -18.68 -6.47
CA ASP A 167 7.01 -19.50 -7.27
C ASP A 167 5.54 -19.07 -7.06
N HIS A 168 5.26 -18.29 -6.02
CA HIS A 168 3.91 -17.76 -5.76
C HIS A 168 3.48 -16.79 -6.85
N ARG A 169 2.34 -17.06 -7.50
CA ARG A 169 1.86 -16.33 -8.66
C ARG A 169 0.69 -15.41 -8.32
N ILE A 170 0.93 -14.12 -8.27
CA ILE A 170 -0.11 -13.10 -8.07
C ILE A 170 -0.54 -12.58 -9.45
N ILE A 171 -1.75 -12.95 -9.88
CA ILE A 171 -2.25 -12.74 -11.26
C ILE A 171 -3.43 -11.77 -11.24
N LYS A 172 -3.40 -10.72 -12.06
CA LYS A 172 -4.48 -9.74 -12.15
C LYS A 172 -5.83 -10.40 -12.49
N GLY A 173 -6.85 -10.09 -11.69
CA GLY A 173 -8.21 -10.59 -11.89
C GLY A 173 -8.46 -12.03 -11.42
N ARG A 174 -7.51 -12.65 -10.72
CA ARG A 174 -7.64 -14.02 -10.17
C ARG A 174 -7.72 -13.99 -8.64
N LEU A 175 -8.83 -13.48 -8.10
CA LEU A 175 -8.95 -13.23 -6.65
C LEU A 175 -8.72 -14.49 -5.81
N ASP A 176 -9.44 -15.58 -6.06
CA ASP A 176 -9.40 -16.79 -5.23
C ASP A 176 -7.99 -17.40 -5.15
N SER A 177 -7.31 -17.51 -6.31
CA SER A 177 -5.93 -17.97 -6.34
C SER A 177 -4.99 -16.98 -5.67
N ASN A 178 -5.19 -15.67 -5.89
CA ASN A 178 -4.34 -14.63 -5.30
C ASN A 178 -4.40 -14.60 -3.78
N ILE A 179 -5.56 -14.82 -3.17
CA ILE A 179 -5.68 -14.87 -1.70
C ILE A 179 -4.80 -15.98 -1.12
N ARG A 180 -4.83 -17.18 -1.71
CA ARG A 180 -4.00 -18.30 -1.25
C ARG A 180 -2.51 -18.03 -1.47
N GLU A 181 -2.16 -17.57 -2.67
CA GLU A 181 -0.76 -17.28 -3.04
C GLU A 181 -0.17 -16.12 -2.23
N TRP A 182 -0.95 -15.08 -1.98
CA TRP A 182 -0.56 -13.97 -1.13
C TRP A 182 -0.28 -14.43 0.30
N LEU A 183 -1.20 -15.18 0.93
CA LEU A 183 -0.99 -15.70 2.27
C LEU A 183 0.23 -16.62 2.35
N ALA A 184 0.40 -17.51 1.36
CA ALA A 184 1.54 -18.42 1.32
C ALA A 184 2.87 -17.68 1.15
N LEU A 185 2.92 -16.67 0.25
CA LEU A 185 4.09 -15.82 0.03
C LEU A 185 4.50 -15.10 1.32
N TYR A 186 3.54 -14.41 1.96
CA TYR A 186 3.84 -13.62 3.15
C TYR A 186 4.15 -14.50 4.37
N ASN A 187 3.54 -15.68 4.49
CA ASN A 187 3.92 -16.66 5.50
C ASN A 187 5.38 -17.13 5.29
N GLU A 188 5.79 -17.42 4.05
CA GLU A 188 7.17 -17.81 3.76
C GLU A 188 8.17 -16.66 4.07
N VAL A 189 7.82 -15.42 3.74
CA VAL A 189 8.60 -14.23 4.11
C VAL A 189 8.74 -14.11 5.62
N THR A 190 7.64 -14.24 6.35
CA THR A 190 7.60 -14.18 7.83
C THR A 190 8.53 -15.23 8.46
N GLU A 191 8.46 -16.48 8.01
CA GLU A 191 9.32 -17.55 8.52
C GLU A 191 10.82 -17.30 8.20
N LEU A 192 11.11 -16.64 7.08
CA LEU A 192 12.46 -16.22 6.76
C LEU A 192 12.94 -15.05 7.64
N MET A 193 12.04 -14.11 7.96
CA MET A 193 12.37 -13.00 8.86
C MET A 193 12.61 -13.45 10.29
N LYS A 194 11.89 -14.45 10.79
CA LYS A 194 12.13 -15.06 12.11
C LYS A 194 13.56 -15.63 12.26
N GLN A 195 14.21 -15.97 11.15
CA GLN A 195 15.60 -16.43 11.14
C GLN A 195 16.62 -15.29 11.22
N LYS A 196 16.16 -14.04 11.27
CA LYS A 196 16.97 -12.82 11.28
C LYS A 196 16.63 -11.97 12.52
N PRO A 197 17.14 -12.32 13.71
CA PRO A 197 16.79 -11.62 14.94
C PRO A 197 17.15 -10.13 14.93
N GLU A 198 18.12 -9.73 14.11
CA GLU A 198 18.50 -8.34 13.91
C GLU A 198 17.36 -7.47 13.40
N VAL A 199 16.44 -8.03 12.58
CA VAL A 199 15.27 -7.31 12.05
C VAL A 199 14.36 -6.85 13.18
N ARG A 200 14.20 -7.67 14.21
CA ARG A 200 13.40 -7.35 15.40
C ARG A 200 13.91 -6.12 16.14
N SER A 201 15.24 -5.97 16.21
CA SER A 201 15.81 -4.82 16.92
C SER A 201 15.51 -3.49 16.24
N TRP A 202 15.34 -3.46 14.93
CA TRP A 202 14.99 -2.23 14.21
C TRP A 202 13.55 -1.83 14.52
N GLU A 203 12.63 -2.78 14.40
CA GLU A 203 11.21 -2.56 14.66
C GLU A 203 10.98 -2.07 16.09
N THR A 204 11.60 -2.70 17.07
CA THR A 204 11.34 -2.41 18.48
C THR A 204 11.97 -1.10 18.97
N GLN A 205 12.85 -0.47 18.18
CA GLN A 205 13.61 0.71 18.60
C GLN A 205 12.74 1.94 18.91
N GLY A 206 11.58 2.09 18.21
CA GLY A 206 10.62 3.18 18.41
C GLY A 206 9.34 2.76 19.10
N MET A 207 9.18 1.47 19.44
CA MET A 207 7.91 0.95 19.98
C MET A 207 7.63 1.42 21.40
N THR A 208 6.37 1.73 21.68
CA THR A 208 5.81 2.05 22.98
C THR A 208 4.62 1.12 23.28
N ALA A 209 4.00 1.27 24.44
CA ALA A 209 2.78 0.51 24.81
C ALA A 209 1.57 0.81 23.89
N GLU A 210 1.64 1.87 23.09
CA GLU A 210 0.60 2.25 22.13
C GLU A 210 0.69 1.51 20.79
N HIS A 211 1.72 0.70 20.61
CA HIS A 211 1.96 -0.07 19.39
C HIS A 211 1.67 -1.56 19.58
N TYR A 212 1.19 -2.20 18.54
CA TYR A 212 1.13 -3.66 18.46
C TYR A 212 2.54 -4.24 18.39
N SER A 213 2.85 -5.22 19.23
CA SER A 213 4.22 -5.71 19.44
C SER A 213 4.74 -6.66 18.36
N ASP A 214 3.94 -7.03 17.35
CA ASP A 214 4.25 -7.96 16.25
C ASP A 214 5.08 -9.20 16.64
N PRO A 215 4.63 -10.04 17.58
CA PRO A 215 5.43 -11.16 18.09
C PRO A 215 5.80 -12.18 17.03
N GLU A 216 5.01 -12.21 15.92
CA GLU A 216 5.13 -13.18 14.85
C GLU A 216 5.84 -12.63 13.58
N TYR A 217 6.36 -11.39 13.60
CA TYR A 217 7.02 -10.73 12.45
C TYR A 217 6.12 -10.53 11.21
N ARG A 218 4.81 -10.57 11.39
CA ARG A 218 3.86 -10.46 10.27
C ARG A 218 3.68 -9.02 9.82
N MET A 219 3.73 -8.10 10.77
CA MET A 219 3.71 -6.67 10.46
C MET A 219 4.96 -6.29 9.67
N LEU A 220 6.14 -6.77 10.07
CA LEU A 220 7.39 -6.58 9.32
C LEU A 220 7.33 -7.15 7.91
N ALA A 221 6.71 -8.32 7.71
CA ALA A 221 6.53 -8.89 6.36
C ALA A 221 5.60 -8.03 5.50
N THR A 222 4.55 -7.46 6.10
CA THR A 222 3.65 -6.50 5.44
C THR A 222 4.39 -5.21 5.08
N ASP A 223 5.15 -4.67 6.01
CA ASP A 223 5.87 -3.42 5.82
C ASP A 223 7.03 -3.55 4.82
N LEU A 224 7.73 -4.69 4.78
CA LEU A 224 8.71 -4.99 3.75
C LEU A 224 8.12 -4.89 2.34
N ALA A 225 6.94 -5.47 2.12
CA ALA A 225 6.27 -5.44 0.82
C ALA A 225 5.87 -4.01 0.42
N TYR A 226 5.39 -3.24 1.37
CA TYR A 226 5.07 -1.82 1.21
C TYR A 226 6.32 -1.00 0.91
N CYS A 227 7.32 -1.04 1.77
CA CYS A 227 8.57 -0.29 1.64
C CYS A 227 9.26 -0.59 0.31
N TYR A 228 9.35 -1.86 -0.07
CA TYR A 228 9.91 -2.24 -1.37
C TYR A 228 9.15 -1.61 -2.53
N THR A 229 7.82 -1.71 -2.53
CA THR A 229 7.00 -1.28 -3.67
C THR A 229 6.85 0.23 -3.75
N GLU A 230 6.59 0.87 -2.61
CA GLU A 230 6.19 2.29 -2.56
C GLU A 230 7.36 3.24 -2.37
N ARG A 231 8.50 2.73 -1.90
CA ARG A 231 9.70 3.51 -1.64
C ARG A 231 10.85 3.04 -2.54
N ILE A 232 11.49 1.92 -2.23
CA ILE A 232 12.72 1.44 -2.89
C ILE A 232 12.55 1.29 -4.40
N LEU A 233 11.51 0.60 -4.86
CA LEU A 233 11.28 0.38 -6.29
C LEU A 233 10.95 1.66 -7.07
N LYS A 234 10.28 2.62 -6.42
CA LYS A 234 10.00 3.93 -7.04
C LYS A 234 11.26 4.77 -7.19
N GLU A 235 12.11 4.79 -6.17
CA GLU A 235 13.41 5.47 -6.23
C GLU A 235 14.30 4.88 -7.31
N GLN A 236 14.42 3.54 -7.36
CA GLN A 236 15.18 2.85 -8.40
C GLN A 236 14.68 3.15 -9.82
N LYS A 237 13.36 3.26 -10.00
CA LYS A 237 12.77 3.63 -11.30
C LYS A 237 13.03 5.09 -11.64
N ALA A 238 12.88 5.99 -10.69
CA ALA A 238 13.16 7.41 -10.89
C ALA A 238 14.62 7.64 -11.30
N GLU A 239 15.56 6.94 -10.65
CA GLU A 239 16.97 6.97 -11.04
C GLU A 239 17.21 6.42 -12.45
N GLN A 240 16.52 5.34 -12.85
CA GLN A 240 16.65 4.72 -14.17
C GLN A 240 16.01 5.55 -15.28
N GLU A 241 14.86 6.17 -15.02
CA GLU A 241 14.15 7.02 -16.00
C GLU A 241 14.89 8.33 -16.24
N TRP A 242 15.68 8.80 -15.26
CA TRP A 242 16.42 10.05 -15.35
C TRP A 242 17.72 9.95 -16.18
N GLU A 243 18.38 8.81 -16.22
CA GLU A 243 19.57 8.61 -17.04
C GLU A 243 19.27 7.76 -18.29
N PRO A 244 19.09 8.35 -19.46
CA PRO A 244 19.15 7.62 -20.72
C PRO A 244 20.61 7.16 -20.94
N LYS A 245 20.97 6.01 -20.38
CA LYS A 245 22.35 5.50 -20.33
C LYS A 245 22.99 5.28 -21.70
N ASP A 246 22.20 5.25 -22.77
CA ASP A 246 22.66 4.94 -24.14
C ASP A 246 22.14 5.92 -25.21
N TYR A 247 21.54 7.03 -24.80
CA TYR A 247 21.06 8.01 -25.78
C TYR A 247 22.18 8.96 -26.20
N ASN A 248 22.89 8.58 -27.24
CA ASN A 248 23.73 9.51 -28.00
C ASN A 248 23.05 9.82 -29.34
N PRO A 249 22.36 10.96 -29.48
CA PRO A 249 21.67 11.30 -30.71
C PRO A 249 22.65 11.59 -31.87
N GLY A 250 23.95 11.56 -31.64
CA GLY A 250 24.96 11.97 -32.61
C GLY A 250 24.87 13.44 -33.02
N ILE A 251 24.10 14.23 -32.30
CA ILE A 251 23.82 15.65 -32.56
C ILE A 251 24.87 16.50 -31.85
N THR A 252 25.65 17.25 -32.59
CA THR A 252 26.61 18.22 -32.04
C THR A 252 25.91 19.48 -31.55
N VAL A 253 26.60 20.27 -30.72
CA VAL A 253 26.09 21.59 -30.29
C VAL A 253 25.73 22.46 -31.49
N ALA A 254 26.53 22.43 -32.59
CA ALA A 254 26.22 23.17 -33.81
C ALA A 254 24.93 22.69 -34.49
N ASN A 255 24.66 21.38 -34.48
CA ASN A 255 23.40 20.82 -34.97
C ASN A 255 22.22 21.29 -34.12
N TRP A 256 22.36 21.30 -32.79
CA TRP A 256 21.33 21.80 -31.87
C TRP A 256 21.02 23.27 -32.10
N VAL A 257 22.04 24.12 -32.24
CA VAL A 257 21.86 25.54 -32.54
C VAL A 257 21.12 25.74 -33.87
N SER A 258 21.46 24.96 -34.88
CA SER A 258 20.79 25.01 -36.20
C SER A 258 19.33 24.56 -36.09
N LEU A 259 19.04 23.46 -35.38
CA LEU A 259 17.68 22.96 -35.15
C LEU A 259 16.81 23.95 -34.38
N LEU A 260 17.34 24.55 -33.33
CA LEU A 260 16.61 25.54 -32.51
C LEU A 260 16.36 26.86 -33.26
N ALA A 261 17.16 27.16 -34.28
CA ALA A 261 16.97 28.33 -35.17
C ALA A 261 15.94 28.06 -36.28
N ASP A 262 15.64 26.81 -36.58
CA ASP A 262 14.70 26.42 -37.62
C ASP A 262 13.24 26.52 -37.12
N LYS A 263 12.51 27.52 -37.63
CA LYS A 263 11.12 27.79 -37.26
C LYS A 263 10.12 26.76 -37.80
N GLU A 264 10.49 25.97 -38.80
CA GLU A 264 9.64 24.86 -39.27
C GLU A 264 9.74 23.65 -38.38
N VAL A 265 10.85 23.45 -37.67
CA VAL A 265 11.09 22.37 -36.74
C VAL A 265 10.66 22.78 -35.33
N TYR A 266 11.05 23.97 -34.88
CA TYR A 266 10.73 24.47 -33.55
C TYR A 266 9.85 25.72 -33.60
N HIS A 267 8.56 25.53 -33.38
CA HIS A 267 7.61 26.63 -33.17
C HIS A 267 7.93 27.40 -31.89
N GLU A 268 7.51 28.67 -31.81
CA GLU A 268 7.71 29.52 -30.63
C GLU A 268 7.24 28.88 -29.31
N SER A 269 6.14 28.09 -29.34
CA SER A 269 5.67 27.34 -28.16
C SER A 269 6.65 26.24 -27.72
N ALA A 270 7.27 25.53 -28.66
CA ALA A 270 8.26 24.49 -28.33
C ALA A 270 9.54 25.13 -27.77
N LYS A 271 9.98 26.26 -28.34
CA LYS A 271 11.10 27.04 -27.84
C LYS A 271 10.87 27.53 -26.42
N THR A 272 9.68 28.06 -26.12
CA THR A 272 9.28 28.47 -24.76
C THR A 272 9.33 27.30 -23.76
N VAL A 273 8.92 26.10 -24.17
CA VAL A 273 9.00 24.90 -23.32
C VAL A 273 10.45 24.54 -23.01
N ILE A 274 11.34 24.60 -24.01
CA ILE A 274 12.77 24.31 -23.83
C ILE A 274 13.43 25.35 -22.92
N GLU A 275 13.17 26.64 -23.12
CA GLU A 275 13.67 27.72 -22.29
C GLU A 275 13.26 27.54 -20.82
N ARG A 276 11.98 27.23 -20.57
CA ARG A 276 11.48 26.92 -19.22
C ARG A 276 12.12 25.67 -18.63
N LEU A 277 12.30 24.63 -19.44
CA LEU A 277 12.98 23.44 -18.97
C LEU A 277 14.40 23.73 -18.50
N VAL A 278 15.12 24.62 -19.21
CA VAL A 278 16.45 25.09 -18.80
C VAL A 278 16.37 25.87 -17.49
N ASP A 279 15.39 26.77 -17.34
CA ASP A 279 15.18 27.56 -16.11
C ASP A 279 14.92 26.67 -14.87
N TYR A 280 14.30 25.51 -15.07
CA TYR A 280 14.09 24.49 -14.06
C TYR A 280 15.25 23.47 -13.93
N GLY A 281 16.45 23.78 -14.50
CA GLY A 281 17.61 22.90 -14.39
C GLY A 281 17.51 21.60 -15.18
N GLY A 282 16.68 21.57 -16.23
CA GLY A 282 16.47 20.40 -17.10
C GLY A 282 15.34 19.45 -16.67
N GLN A 283 14.66 19.74 -15.56
CA GLN A 283 13.55 18.94 -15.05
C GLN A 283 12.35 19.82 -14.73
N ALA A 284 11.18 19.49 -15.27
CA ALA A 284 9.93 20.17 -14.91
C ALA A 284 8.71 19.28 -15.14
N THR A 285 7.69 19.44 -14.31
CA THR A 285 6.37 18.84 -14.54
C THR A 285 5.62 19.60 -15.65
N CYS A 286 4.64 18.95 -16.28
CA CYS A 286 3.78 19.62 -17.25
C CYS A 286 3.11 20.88 -16.68
N THR A 287 2.75 20.86 -15.38
CA THR A 287 2.17 22.01 -14.67
C THR A 287 3.16 23.18 -14.56
N GLN A 288 4.42 22.90 -14.23
CA GLN A 288 5.48 23.93 -14.18
C GLN A 288 5.76 24.51 -15.57
N LEU A 289 5.80 23.67 -16.61
CA LEU A 289 6.01 24.13 -17.98
C LEU A 289 4.81 24.93 -18.54
N ALA A 290 3.60 24.71 -18.01
CA ALA A 290 2.39 25.41 -18.44
C ALA A 290 2.15 26.73 -17.68
N GLN A 291 2.86 27.01 -16.58
CA GLN A 291 2.75 28.29 -15.85
C GLN A 291 3.24 29.45 -16.75
N LYS A 292 2.44 30.52 -16.83
CA LYS A 292 2.79 31.74 -17.61
C LYS A 292 3.75 32.62 -16.85
#